data_2ddaaec3c125ad238a72f65cbe4bbe46
#
_entry.id   2ddaaec3c125ad238a72f65cbe4bbe46
#
_cell.length_a   1.000
_cell.length_b   1.000
_cell.length_c   1.000
_cell.angle_alpha   90.00
_cell.angle_beta   90.00
_cell.angle_gamma   90.00
#
_symmetry.space_group_name_H-M   'P 1'
#
loop_
_entity.id
_entity.type
_entity.pdbx_description
1 polymer ?
#
loop_
_entity_poly.entity_id
_entity_poly.type
_entity_poly.pdbx_seq_one_letter_code
_entity_poly.pdbx_strand_id
1 'polypeptide(L)'
;MDTELQEYREYLIEKHNAEFPEFAKDAVHTAPVLVLLQDPGKSGAEDSRVCSIDNNDQTSRNQRMAIDSSGIDTADIVFWNFYAPFDIGGFGIESQEVWAEEIEELIGRMPILKVVLVCGEKAWKGMRFVKLDKNIALIAAPHPSGRGLSQPKAEKRLKDAWKQARDIIK
;
A
#
# COMPACT_ATOMS: atom_id res chain seq x y z
N MET A 1 8.68 -12.90 -10.46
CA MET A 1 8.54 -12.23 -9.14
C MET A 1 9.81 -11.45 -8.92
N ASP A 2 9.69 -10.23 -8.47
CA ASP A 2 10.83 -9.33 -8.24
C ASP A 2 11.65 -9.78 -7.02
N THR A 3 12.98 -9.90 -7.18
CA THR A 3 13.88 -10.46 -6.15
C THR A 3 13.95 -9.56 -4.92
N GLU A 4 14.06 -8.24 -5.09
CA GLU A 4 14.14 -7.29 -3.98
C GLU A 4 12.88 -7.29 -3.10
N LEU A 5 11.69 -7.34 -3.72
CA LEU A 5 10.43 -7.43 -3.00
C LEU A 5 10.27 -8.77 -2.29
N GLN A 6 10.75 -9.87 -2.91
CA GLN A 6 10.74 -11.19 -2.29
C GLN A 6 11.69 -11.24 -1.07
N GLU A 7 12.90 -10.73 -1.20
CA GLU A 7 13.87 -10.64 -0.09
C GLU A 7 13.35 -9.78 1.06
N TYR A 8 12.66 -8.68 0.76
CA TYR A 8 11.99 -7.88 1.79
C TYR A 8 10.93 -8.68 2.54
N ARG A 9 10.09 -9.45 1.83
CA ARG A 9 9.07 -10.30 2.45
C ARG A 9 9.72 -11.38 3.34
N GLU A 10 10.78 -12.03 2.87
CA GLU A 10 11.52 -13.04 3.64
C GLU A 10 12.15 -12.45 4.90
N TYR A 11 12.73 -11.26 4.81
CA TYR A 11 13.22 -10.50 5.95
C TYR A 11 12.11 -10.25 6.99
N LEU A 12 10.90 -9.85 6.57
CA LEU A 12 9.78 -9.65 7.49
C LEU A 12 9.36 -10.95 8.18
N ILE A 13 9.28 -12.06 7.45
CA ILE A 13 8.93 -13.37 7.98
C ILE A 13 9.94 -13.80 9.06
N GLU A 14 11.23 -13.66 8.77
CA GLU A 14 12.30 -14.02 9.70
C GLU A 14 12.29 -13.13 10.95
N LYS A 15 12.19 -11.81 10.76
CA LYS A 15 12.25 -10.82 11.85
C LYS A 15 11.07 -10.93 12.82
N HIS A 16 9.87 -11.12 12.30
CA HIS A 16 8.63 -11.08 13.07
C HIS A 16 8.07 -12.47 13.40
N ASN A 17 8.65 -13.53 12.84
CA ASN A 17 8.14 -14.91 12.96
C ASN A 17 6.62 -14.98 12.70
N ALA A 18 6.17 -14.33 11.63
CA ALA A 18 4.78 -14.18 11.26
C ALA A 18 4.57 -14.45 9.75
N GLU A 19 3.32 -14.66 9.36
CA GLU A 19 2.95 -14.83 7.95
C GLU A 19 2.57 -13.49 7.31
N PHE A 20 3.07 -13.28 6.10
CA PHE A 20 2.84 -12.08 5.31
C PHE A 20 2.29 -12.41 3.93
N PRO A 21 1.47 -11.54 3.33
CA PRO A 21 1.04 -11.71 1.96
C PRO A 21 2.23 -11.69 0.99
N GLU A 22 2.05 -12.27 -0.17
CA GLU A 22 2.97 -12.12 -1.28
C GLU A 22 2.72 -10.79 -2.00
N PHE A 23 3.74 -10.25 -2.65
CA PHE A 23 3.55 -9.19 -3.63
C PHE A 23 2.88 -9.75 -4.89
N ALA A 24 2.16 -8.89 -5.62
CA ALA A 24 1.65 -9.26 -6.93
C ALA A 24 2.80 -9.70 -7.87
N LYS A 25 2.51 -10.65 -8.77
CA LYS A 25 3.55 -11.26 -9.64
C LYS A 25 4.24 -10.26 -10.56
N ASP A 26 3.54 -9.21 -10.94
CA ASP A 26 3.98 -8.11 -11.81
C ASP A 26 4.52 -6.90 -11.03
N ALA A 27 4.47 -6.93 -9.70
CA ALA A 27 5.07 -5.88 -8.88
C ALA A 27 6.60 -5.89 -9.02
N VAL A 28 7.18 -4.69 -9.18
CA VAL A 28 8.63 -4.49 -9.32
C VAL A 28 9.12 -3.40 -8.37
N HIS A 29 10.28 -3.61 -7.72
CA HIS A 29 10.87 -2.63 -6.80
C HIS A 29 11.23 -1.30 -7.46
N THR A 30 11.34 -1.26 -8.78
CA THR A 30 11.57 -0.04 -9.57
C THR A 30 10.27 0.69 -9.94
N ALA A 31 9.14 0.37 -9.32
CA ALA A 31 7.90 1.13 -9.51
C ALA A 31 7.99 2.51 -8.84
N PRO A 32 7.49 3.57 -9.48
CA PRO A 32 7.50 4.92 -8.92
C PRO A 32 6.40 5.19 -7.88
N VAL A 33 5.44 4.29 -7.71
CA VAL A 33 4.31 4.45 -6.78
C VAL A 33 4.22 3.28 -5.82
N LEU A 34 4.24 3.57 -4.52
CA LEU A 34 3.90 2.63 -3.46
C LEU A 34 2.52 2.97 -2.91
N VAL A 35 1.61 2.02 -2.91
CA VAL A 35 0.28 2.14 -2.29
C VAL A 35 0.25 1.38 -0.99
N LEU A 36 -0.05 2.08 0.10
CA LEU A 36 -0.20 1.49 1.42
C LEU A 36 -1.67 1.43 1.81
N LEU A 37 -2.19 0.22 1.89
CA LEU A 37 -3.48 -0.08 2.51
C LEU A 37 -3.30 -0.29 4.02
N GLN A 38 -4.38 -0.53 4.75
CA GLN A 38 -4.31 -0.69 6.20
C GLN A 38 -3.68 -2.03 6.59
N ASP A 39 -4.35 -3.12 6.32
CA ASP A 39 -4.03 -4.49 6.69
C ASP A 39 -4.57 -5.48 5.66
N PRO A 40 -4.11 -6.74 5.62
CA PRO A 40 -4.65 -7.74 4.73
C PRO A 40 -6.15 -7.96 4.97
N GLY A 41 -6.97 -7.71 3.95
CA GLY A 41 -8.42 -7.87 4.04
C GLY A 41 -8.85 -9.33 3.93
N LYS A 42 -9.84 -9.76 4.75
CA LYS A 42 -10.34 -11.15 4.82
C LYS A 42 -10.73 -11.74 3.47
N SER A 43 -11.47 -10.97 2.66
CA SER A 43 -11.92 -11.40 1.32
C SER A 43 -10.96 -11.02 0.19
N GLY A 44 -9.78 -10.53 0.51
CA GLY A 44 -8.75 -10.10 -0.43
C GLY A 44 -7.44 -10.81 -0.15
N ALA A 45 -6.49 -10.11 0.46
CA ALA A 45 -5.14 -10.64 0.67
C ALA A 45 -5.08 -11.85 1.62
N GLU A 46 -5.97 -11.97 2.62
CA GLU A 46 -6.03 -13.18 3.45
C GLU A 46 -6.46 -14.41 2.64
N ASP A 47 -7.41 -14.24 1.72
CA ASP A 47 -7.98 -15.35 0.92
C ASP A 47 -7.02 -15.74 -0.22
N SER A 48 -6.52 -14.76 -0.97
CA SER A 48 -5.59 -14.98 -2.08
C SER A 48 -4.13 -15.21 -1.65
N ARG A 49 -3.77 -14.81 -0.45
CA ARG A 49 -2.40 -14.74 0.09
C ARG A 49 -1.51 -13.70 -0.64
N VAL A 50 -2.09 -12.86 -1.49
CA VAL A 50 -1.39 -11.88 -2.33
C VAL A 50 -1.92 -10.46 -2.09
N CYS A 51 -1.04 -9.48 -1.92
CA CYS A 51 -1.40 -8.07 -1.91
C CYS A 51 -1.50 -7.56 -3.35
N SER A 52 -2.71 -7.60 -3.91
CA SER A 52 -2.96 -7.29 -5.34
C SER A 52 -4.30 -6.62 -5.55
N ILE A 53 -4.36 -5.76 -6.57
CA ILE A 53 -5.63 -5.22 -7.08
C ILE A 53 -6.46 -6.25 -7.85
N ASP A 54 -5.88 -7.40 -8.21
CA ASP A 54 -6.58 -8.48 -8.92
C ASP A 54 -7.43 -9.35 -8.00
N ASN A 55 -7.36 -9.11 -6.69
CA ASN A 55 -8.22 -9.77 -5.73
C ASN A 55 -9.71 -9.51 -6.04
N ASN A 56 -10.54 -10.54 -5.85
CA ASN A 56 -11.96 -10.47 -6.15
C ASN A 56 -12.77 -9.91 -4.97
N ASP A 57 -12.39 -8.73 -4.49
CA ASP A 57 -13.07 -8.03 -3.40
C ASP A 57 -13.46 -6.58 -3.80
N GLN A 58 -14.30 -5.95 -2.98
CA GLN A 58 -14.79 -4.60 -3.26
C GLN A 58 -13.67 -3.55 -3.22
N THR A 59 -12.67 -3.71 -2.33
CA THR A 59 -11.54 -2.80 -2.19
C THR A 59 -10.72 -2.77 -3.48
N SER A 60 -10.36 -3.95 -4.00
CA SER A 60 -9.61 -4.10 -5.24
C SER A 60 -10.39 -3.58 -6.46
N ARG A 61 -11.70 -3.83 -6.54
CA ARG A 61 -12.54 -3.27 -7.60
C ARG A 61 -12.55 -1.73 -7.59
N ASN A 62 -12.71 -1.13 -6.43
CA ASN A 62 -12.72 0.34 -6.29
C ASN A 62 -11.35 0.95 -6.62
N GLN A 63 -10.24 0.28 -6.24
CA GLN A 63 -8.89 0.70 -6.62
C GLN A 63 -8.71 0.66 -8.15
N ARG A 64 -9.04 -0.44 -8.80
CA ARG A 64 -8.96 -0.54 -10.26
C ARG A 64 -9.70 0.60 -10.96
N MET A 65 -10.95 0.87 -10.57
CA MET A 65 -11.73 1.98 -11.15
C MET A 65 -11.05 3.35 -10.98
N ALA A 66 -10.41 3.58 -9.83
CA ALA A 66 -9.71 4.84 -9.58
C ALA A 66 -8.41 4.95 -10.40
N ILE A 67 -7.64 3.86 -10.50
CA ILE A 67 -6.42 3.76 -11.30
C ILE A 67 -6.75 3.96 -12.78
N ASP A 68 -7.72 3.25 -13.32
CA ASP A 68 -8.17 3.38 -14.71
C ASP A 68 -8.56 4.83 -15.05
N SER A 69 -9.24 5.51 -14.10
CA SER A 69 -9.61 6.91 -14.27
C SER A 69 -8.44 7.89 -14.25
N SER A 70 -7.30 7.48 -13.68
CA SER A 70 -6.07 8.29 -13.60
C SER A 70 -5.18 8.14 -14.84
N GLY A 71 -5.20 6.96 -15.47
CA GLY A 71 -4.33 6.60 -16.59
C GLY A 71 -2.90 6.25 -16.15
N ILE A 72 -2.68 5.86 -14.89
CA ILE A 72 -1.42 5.24 -14.43
C ILE A 72 -1.41 3.78 -14.88
N ASP A 73 -0.28 3.31 -15.37
CA ASP A 73 -0.06 1.88 -15.64
C ASP A 73 0.06 1.12 -14.32
N THR A 74 -0.59 -0.04 -14.22
CA THR A 74 -0.48 -0.90 -13.03
C THR A 74 0.93 -1.42 -12.80
N ALA A 75 1.74 -1.53 -13.85
CA ALA A 75 3.17 -1.87 -13.77
C ALA A 75 4.01 -0.82 -13.01
N ASP A 76 3.52 0.41 -12.90
CA ASP A 76 4.15 1.49 -12.14
C ASP A 76 3.79 1.49 -10.64
N ILE A 77 3.08 0.47 -10.16
CA ILE A 77 2.50 0.46 -8.81
C ILE A 77 2.90 -0.79 -8.04
N VAL A 78 3.39 -0.60 -6.81
CA VAL A 78 3.48 -1.66 -5.80
C VAL A 78 2.40 -1.47 -4.76
N PHE A 79 1.63 -2.51 -4.48
CA PHE A 79 0.65 -2.54 -3.39
C PHE A 79 1.23 -3.26 -2.18
N TRP A 80 1.06 -2.66 -1.00
CA TRP A 80 1.41 -3.27 0.26
C TRP A 80 0.45 -2.83 1.37
N ASN A 81 0.60 -3.40 2.56
CA ASN A 81 -0.15 -3.00 3.74
C ASN A 81 0.78 -2.32 4.74
N PHE A 82 0.32 -1.25 5.39
CA PHE A 82 1.07 -0.62 6.47
C PHE A 82 1.27 -1.60 7.64
N TYR A 83 0.20 -2.30 8.01
CA TYR A 83 0.22 -3.41 8.98
C TYR A 83 0.18 -4.71 8.20
N ALA A 84 1.35 -5.19 7.81
CA ALA A 84 1.46 -6.20 6.77
C ALA A 84 1.15 -7.67 7.17
N PRO A 85 1.37 -8.14 8.42
CA PRO A 85 1.10 -9.54 8.74
C PRO A 85 -0.40 -9.87 8.75
N PHE A 86 -0.74 -11.14 8.55
CA PHE A 86 -2.14 -11.59 8.60
C PHE A 86 -2.74 -11.50 10.00
N ASP A 87 -1.92 -11.66 11.04
CA ASP A 87 -2.31 -11.41 12.43
C ASP A 87 -1.46 -10.29 13.03
N ILE A 88 -2.00 -9.08 13.02
CA ILE A 88 -1.27 -7.86 13.44
C ILE A 88 -1.27 -7.61 14.96
N GLY A 89 -2.06 -8.35 15.73
CA GLY A 89 -2.16 -8.15 17.18
C GLY A 89 -2.74 -6.78 17.62
N GLY A 90 -2.99 -5.84 16.70
CA GLY A 90 -3.59 -4.52 17.00
C GLY A 90 -2.97 -3.33 16.28
N PHE A 91 -3.54 -2.13 16.52
CA PHE A 91 -3.18 -0.85 15.86
C PHE A 91 -2.68 0.22 16.85
N GLY A 92 -2.15 -0.16 18.00
CA GLY A 92 -1.60 0.75 19.02
C GLY A 92 -0.37 1.52 18.54
N ILE A 93 0.12 2.47 19.37
CA ILE A 93 1.29 3.31 19.03
C ILE A 93 2.53 2.44 18.81
N GLU A 94 2.79 1.47 19.68
CA GLU A 94 3.94 0.56 19.56
C GLU A 94 3.89 -0.21 18.22
N SER A 95 2.71 -0.68 17.80
CA SER A 95 2.51 -1.29 16.49
C SER A 95 2.78 -0.31 15.35
N GLN A 96 2.38 0.97 15.49
CA GLN A 96 2.63 1.99 14.48
C GLN A 96 4.14 2.26 14.29
N GLU A 97 4.91 2.33 15.38
CA GLU A 97 6.35 2.56 15.33
C GLU A 97 7.08 1.40 14.66
N VAL A 98 6.77 0.16 15.08
CA VAL A 98 7.37 -1.05 14.49
C VAL A 98 7.09 -1.12 12.98
N TRP A 99 5.84 -0.95 12.55
CA TRP A 99 5.51 -1.06 11.13
C TRP A 99 5.98 0.15 10.32
N ALA A 100 6.17 1.32 10.93
CA ALA A 100 6.81 2.45 10.27
C ALA A 100 8.27 2.15 9.89
N GLU A 101 9.04 1.49 10.76
CA GLU A 101 10.40 1.04 10.46
C GLU A 101 10.41 0.05 9.28
N GLU A 102 9.46 -0.87 9.22
CA GLU A 102 9.36 -1.82 8.11
C GLU A 102 8.96 -1.14 6.78
N ILE A 103 8.12 -0.11 6.84
CA ILE A 103 7.82 0.69 5.65
C ILE A 103 9.03 1.51 5.20
N GLU A 104 9.84 2.05 6.11
CA GLU A 104 11.12 2.69 5.76
C GLU A 104 12.04 1.72 5.03
N GLU A 105 12.16 0.47 5.50
CA GLU A 105 12.95 -0.57 4.86
C GLU A 105 12.45 -0.89 3.44
N LEU A 106 11.12 -1.02 3.24
CA LEU A 106 10.54 -1.22 1.91
C LEU A 106 10.85 -0.04 0.99
N ILE A 107 10.64 1.19 1.47
CA ILE A 107 10.92 2.41 0.71
C ILE A 107 12.40 2.49 0.32
N GLY A 108 13.31 2.09 1.20
CA GLY A 108 14.75 2.04 0.93
C GLY A 108 15.13 1.07 -0.20
N ARG A 109 14.30 0.06 -0.47
CA ARG A 109 14.48 -0.89 -1.59
C ARG A 109 13.87 -0.43 -2.91
N MET A 110 13.18 0.71 -2.92
CA MET A 110 12.51 1.25 -4.11
C MET A 110 13.24 2.50 -4.65
N PRO A 111 14.31 2.33 -5.46
CA PRO A 111 15.26 3.40 -5.79
C PRO A 111 14.68 4.54 -6.65
N ILE A 112 13.57 4.31 -7.34
CA ILE A 112 12.92 5.34 -8.16
C ILE A 112 11.53 5.74 -7.65
N LEU A 113 11.23 5.42 -6.39
CA LEU A 113 9.97 5.79 -5.75
C LEU A 113 9.79 7.31 -5.74
N LYS A 114 8.66 7.78 -6.22
CA LYS A 114 8.28 9.21 -6.25
C LYS A 114 7.06 9.51 -5.38
N VAL A 115 6.19 8.52 -5.18
CA VAL A 115 4.91 8.69 -4.50
C VAL A 115 4.63 7.55 -3.54
N VAL A 116 4.27 7.89 -2.30
CA VAL A 116 3.59 6.97 -1.37
C VAL A 116 2.14 7.43 -1.23
N LEU A 117 1.20 6.62 -1.74
CA LEU A 117 -0.23 6.86 -1.65
C LEU A 117 -0.81 6.01 -0.52
N VAL A 118 -1.33 6.65 0.52
CA VAL A 118 -1.77 6.00 1.75
C VAL A 118 -3.29 6.00 1.86
N CYS A 119 -3.87 4.82 1.89
CA CYS A 119 -5.31 4.60 1.89
C CYS A 119 -5.86 4.31 3.28
N GLY A 120 -6.61 5.24 3.82
CA GLY A 120 -7.31 5.10 5.08
C GLY A 120 -6.60 5.69 6.30
N GLU A 121 -7.39 5.98 7.32
CA GLU A 121 -6.94 6.74 8.49
C GLU A 121 -5.89 6.01 9.33
N LYS A 122 -6.02 4.69 9.50
CA LYS A 122 -5.10 3.93 10.36
C LYS A 122 -3.70 3.85 9.74
N ALA A 123 -3.61 3.57 8.44
CA ALA A 123 -2.33 3.60 7.73
C ALA A 123 -1.75 5.03 7.74
N TRP A 124 -2.58 6.04 7.51
CA TRP A 124 -2.16 7.44 7.56
C TRP A 124 -1.58 7.85 8.91
N LYS A 125 -2.20 7.43 10.02
CA LYS A 125 -1.67 7.69 11.37
C LYS A 125 -0.30 7.05 11.61
N GLY A 126 -0.06 5.89 11.03
CA GLY A 126 1.26 5.24 11.11
C GLY A 126 2.36 5.99 10.37
N MET A 127 2.02 6.64 9.25
CA MET A 127 3.00 7.39 8.44
C MET A 127 3.68 8.54 9.18
N ARG A 128 3.13 9.06 10.28
CA ARG A 128 3.79 10.08 11.11
C ARG A 128 5.11 9.62 11.72
N PHE A 129 5.32 8.31 11.83
CA PHE A 129 6.55 7.71 12.36
C PHE A 129 7.54 7.33 11.24
N VAL A 130 7.13 7.37 9.98
CA VAL A 130 7.97 7.04 8.83
C VAL A 130 8.85 8.23 8.47
N LYS A 131 10.16 8.01 8.40
CA LYS A 131 11.13 8.99 7.90
C LYS A 131 11.16 8.93 6.37
N LEU A 132 10.38 9.80 5.74
CA LEU A 132 10.28 9.86 4.29
C LEU A 132 11.25 10.87 3.72
N ASP A 133 11.96 10.53 2.62
CA ASP A 133 12.77 11.47 1.87
C ASP A 133 11.90 12.61 1.33
N LYS A 134 12.40 13.84 1.42
CA LYS A 134 11.69 15.05 0.96
C LYS A 134 11.33 15.07 -0.53
N ASN A 135 11.98 14.22 -1.33
CA ASN A 135 11.70 14.09 -2.76
C ASN A 135 10.57 13.10 -3.05
N ILE A 136 10.09 12.35 -2.05
CA ILE A 136 8.98 11.43 -2.17
C ILE A 136 7.71 12.14 -1.71
N ALA A 137 6.71 12.21 -2.59
CA ALA A 137 5.42 12.81 -2.26
C ALA A 137 4.57 11.85 -1.44
N LEU A 138 3.98 12.35 -0.35
CA LEU A 138 3.04 11.61 0.48
C LEU A 138 1.61 12.07 0.18
N ILE A 139 0.75 11.17 -0.31
CA ILE A 139 -0.63 11.46 -0.68
C ILE A 139 -1.58 10.66 0.19
N ALA A 140 -2.51 11.35 0.86
CA ALA A 140 -3.59 10.70 1.61
C ALA A 140 -4.79 10.42 0.69
N ALA A 141 -5.35 9.22 0.80
CA ALA A 141 -6.57 8.83 0.12
C ALA A 141 -7.56 8.15 1.08
N PRO A 142 -8.87 8.21 0.81
CA PRO A 142 -9.84 7.40 1.52
C PRO A 142 -9.52 5.90 1.35
N HIS A 143 -9.86 5.08 2.35
CA HIS A 143 -9.77 3.64 2.17
C HIS A 143 -10.75 3.18 1.08
N PRO A 144 -10.31 2.38 0.08
CA PRO A 144 -11.12 2.02 -1.08
C PRO A 144 -12.19 0.96 -0.79
N SER A 145 -12.35 0.52 0.46
CA SER A 145 -13.45 -0.37 0.86
C SER A 145 -14.82 0.31 0.68
N GLY A 146 -15.88 -0.49 0.57
CA GLY A 146 -17.25 0.04 0.50
C GLY A 146 -17.57 0.98 1.67
N ARG A 147 -17.14 0.64 2.90
CA ARG A 147 -17.28 1.50 4.07
C ARG A 147 -16.48 2.80 3.95
N GLY A 148 -15.26 2.74 3.45
CA GLY A 148 -14.42 3.93 3.27
C GLY A 148 -14.99 4.89 2.24
N LEU A 149 -15.57 4.36 1.16
CA LEU A 149 -16.16 5.16 0.08
C LEU A 149 -17.62 5.58 0.34
N SER A 150 -18.27 5.09 1.40
CA SER A 150 -19.60 5.56 1.80
C SER A 150 -19.62 6.99 2.35
N GLN A 151 -18.46 7.54 2.71
CA GLN A 151 -18.33 8.92 3.15
C GLN A 151 -18.56 9.91 1.99
N PRO A 152 -19.18 11.08 2.26
CA PRO A 152 -19.41 12.08 1.23
C PRO A 152 -18.12 12.45 0.49
N LYS A 153 -18.17 12.46 -0.84
CA LYS A 153 -17.05 12.79 -1.74
C LYS A 153 -15.82 11.86 -1.65
N ALA A 154 -15.90 10.74 -0.92
CA ALA A 154 -14.74 9.84 -0.75
C ALA A 154 -14.28 9.24 -2.09
N GLU A 155 -15.22 8.80 -2.94
CA GLU A 155 -14.86 8.29 -4.27
C GLU A 155 -14.13 9.34 -5.12
N LYS A 156 -14.62 10.59 -5.12
CA LYS A 156 -13.94 11.68 -5.82
C LYS A 156 -12.54 11.92 -5.26
N ARG A 157 -12.39 11.95 -3.93
CA ARG A 157 -11.08 12.14 -3.27
C ARG A 157 -10.11 11.01 -3.63
N LEU A 158 -10.59 9.76 -3.72
CA LEU A 158 -9.75 8.64 -4.16
C LEU A 158 -9.25 8.85 -5.59
N LYS A 159 -10.15 9.19 -6.52
CA LYS A 159 -9.80 9.49 -7.91
C LYS A 159 -8.84 10.69 -8.04
N ASP A 160 -9.05 11.74 -7.25
CA ASP A 160 -8.20 12.93 -7.23
C ASP A 160 -6.79 12.59 -6.70
N ALA A 161 -6.67 11.74 -5.68
CA ALA A 161 -5.39 11.27 -5.17
C ALA A 161 -4.58 10.48 -6.24
N TRP A 162 -5.24 9.62 -7.01
CA TRP A 162 -4.61 8.90 -8.11
C TRP A 162 -4.18 9.82 -9.26
N LYS A 163 -4.98 10.84 -9.59
CA LYS A 163 -4.59 11.87 -10.57
C LYS A 163 -3.37 12.66 -10.11
N GLN A 164 -3.32 13.03 -8.83
CA GLN A 164 -2.17 13.71 -8.25
C GLN A 164 -0.91 12.83 -8.34
N ALA A 165 -1.02 11.53 -8.00
CA ALA A 165 0.09 10.58 -8.14
C ALA A 165 0.60 10.53 -9.60
N ARG A 166 -0.32 10.41 -10.58
CA ARG A 166 0.03 10.42 -12.01
C ARG A 166 0.81 11.68 -12.40
N ASP A 167 0.37 12.84 -11.94
CA ASP A 167 1.00 14.12 -12.33
C ASP A 167 2.41 14.27 -11.76
N ILE A 168 2.72 13.59 -10.64
CA ILE A 168 4.05 13.57 -10.03
C ILE A 168 5.00 12.61 -10.76
N ILE A 169 4.51 11.46 -11.23
CA ILE A 169 5.39 10.46 -11.86
C ILE A 169 5.70 10.72 -13.33
N LYS A 170 4.92 11.57 -13.99
CA LYS A 170 5.19 12.04 -15.36
C LYS A 170 6.37 13.02 -15.40
#